data_a54fe49eae3572df00bb42e8c29fc0bd
#
_entry.id   a54fe49eae3572df00bb42e8c29fc0bd
#
_cell.length_a   1.000
_cell.length_b   1.000
_cell.length_c   1.000
_cell.angle_alpha   90.00
_cell.angle_beta   90.00
_cell.angle_gamma   90.00
#
_symmetry.space_group_name_H-M   'P 1'
#
loop_
_entity.id
_entity.type
_entity.pdbx_description
1 polymer ?
#
loop_
_entity_poly.entity_id
_entity_poly.type
_entity_poly.pdbx_seq_one_letter_code
_entity_poly.pdbx_strand_id
1 'polypeptide(L)'
;MSGYFGTKMQQRLQAQAEANVDFINATPGACQAGRMMGCDDPEQLGWERIEEFLGRDGICGFRLIPAVVAEKLRSRLLERNFRFDTWDVFLADRTSALAASEAIIARGLPNGLTNLDRPTGPEGEYTARIQALMGAVGVVPFSGSLLVGALGPATTVVVGDENGAVVSAAHGYLPHNAYSPYRHHAWGGLVAVAESQRGKGLGNYINARMIASVFRDLGATHVYELVSASNVPSRRMVEACGLRLEPGLVCGLATSQESARFTQ
;
A
#
# COMPACT_ATOMS: atom_id res chain seq x y z
N MET A 1 -21.59 9.28 3.87
CA MET A 1 -20.71 8.68 2.83
C MET A 1 -19.97 7.54 3.51
N SER A 2 -19.78 6.41 2.85
CA SER A 2 -19.22 5.18 3.46
C SER A 2 -17.70 5.19 3.70
N GLY A 3 -16.99 6.28 3.43
CA GLY A 3 -15.52 6.33 3.48
C GLY A 3 -14.81 5.51 2.39
N TYR A 4 -15.55 4.83 1.51
CA TYR A 4 -15.02 4.09 0.37
C TYR A 4 -14.85 4.98 -0.85
N PHE A 5 -13.80 4.71 -1.63
CA PHE A 5 -13.44 5.50 -2.81
C PHE A 5 -13.23 4.60 -4.04
N GLY A 6 -13.40 5.19 -5.24
CA GLY A 6 -13.19 4.51 -6.52
C GLY A 6 -14.50 4.01 -7.15
N THR A 7 -14.37 3.09 -8.10
CA THR A 7 -15.53 2.47 -8.79
C THR A 7 -16.38 1.65 -7.83
N LYS A 8 -17.63 1.36 -8.20
CA LYS A 8 -18.53 0.50 -7.40
C LYS A 8 -17.89 -0.85 -7.06
N MET A 9 -17.13 -1.43 -7.99
CA MET A 9 -16.40 -2.69 -7.75
C MET A 9 -15.29 -2.50 -6.70
N GLN A 10 -14.49 -1.43 -6.81
CA GLN A 10 -13.42 -1.13 -5.86
C GLN A 10 -13.99 -0.86 -4.45
N GLN A 11 -15.10 -0.14 -4.35
CA GLN A 11 -15.79 0.10 -3.07
C GLN A 11 -16.32 -1.20 -2.47
N ARG A 12 -16.90 -2.10 -3.28
CA ARG A 12 -17.37 -3.41 -2.82
C ARG A 12 -16.21 -4.26 -2.29
N LEU A 13 -15.09 -4.31 -3.00
CA LEU A 13 -13.90 -5.05 -2.58
C LEU A 13 -13.35 -4.55 -1.24
N GLN A 14 -13.30 -3.22 -1.05
CA GLN A 14 -12.89 -2.62 0.22
C GLN A 14 -13.83 -3.03 1.35
N ALA A 15 -15.14 -2.93 1.16
CA ALA A 15 -16.12 -3.32 2.16
C ALA A 15 -16.03 -4.82 2.52
N GLN A 16 -15.77 -5.68 1.54
CA GLN A 16 -15.56 -7.10 1.76
C GLN A 16 -14.28 -7.39 2.54
N ALA A 17 -13.17 -6.73 2.21
CA ALA A 17 -11.91 -6.88 2.95
C ALA A 17 -12.06 -6.43 4.41
N GLU A 18 -12.77 -5.33 4.66
CA GLU A 18 -13.08 -4.85 6.00
C GLU A 18 -13.97 -5.83 6.79
N ALA A 19 -15.00 -6.36 6.16
CA ALA A 19 -15.90 -7.35 6.79
C ALA A 19 -15.20 -8.68 7.12
N ASN A 20 -14.04 -8.95 6.51
CA ASN A 20 -13.26 -10.18 6.71
C ASN A 20 -11.95 -9.94 7.50
N VAL A 21 -11.82 -8.83 8.20
CA VAL A 21 -10.59 -8.50 8.94
C VAL A 21 -10.25 -9.56 9.99
N ASP A 22 -11.25 -10.09 10.70
CA ASP A 22 -11.05 -11.14 11.69
C ASP A 22 -10.57 -12.45 11.04
N PHE A 23 -11.13 -12.81 9.88
CA PHE A 23 -10.66 -13.96 9.10
C PHE A 23 -9.21 -13.75 8.66
N ILE A 24 -8.86 -12.59 8.12
CA ILE A 24 -7.48 -12.27 7.70
C ILE A 24 -6.52 -12.42 8.88
N ASN A 25 -6.88 -11.90 10.04
CA ASN A 25 -6.04 -11.91 11.23
C ASN A 25 -5.87 -13.32 11.85
N ALA A 26 -6.87 -14.19 11.69
CA ALA A 26 -6.88 -15.54 12.29
C ALA A 26 -6.40 -16.65 11.35
N THR A 27 -6.20 -16.38 10.04
CA THR A 27 -5.92 -17.42 9.04
C THR A 27 -4.47 -17.38 8.59
N PRO A 28 -3.66 -18.42 8.83
CA PRO A 28 -2.31 -18.52 8.30
C PRO A 28 -2.28 -18.35 6.78
N GLY A 29 -1.31 -17.59 6.26
CA GLY A 29 -1.15 -17.31 4.85
C GLY A 29 -2.10 -16.24 4.28
N ALA A 30 -3.11 -15.79 5.04
CA ALA A 30 -3.93 -14.65 4.66
C ALA A 30 -3.25 -13.33 5.08
N CYS A 31 -3.44 -12.28 4.26
CA CYS A 31 -2.98 -10.93 4.60
C CYS A 31 -3.93 -9.87 4.06
N GLN A 32 -3.79 -8.64 4.52
CA GLN A 32 -4.52 -7.50 3.99
C GLN A 32 -3.81 -6.92 2.76
N ALA A 33 -4.42 -7.00 1.59
CA ALA A 33 -3.85 -6.43 0.37
C ALA A 33 -4.49 -5.07 0.00
N GLY A 34 -4.63 -4.21 1.00
CA GLY A 34 -5.24 -2.88 0.84
C GLY A 34 -6.73 -2.95 0.58
N ARG A 35 -7.14 -2.94 -0.70
CA ARG A 35 -8.57 -2.91 -1.09
C ARG A 35 -9.22 -4.28 -1.20
N MET A 36 -8.49 -5.38 -0.99
CA MET A 36 -8.97 -6.74 -1.22
C MET A 36 -8.34 -7.74 -0.27
N MET A 37 -8.88 -8.94 -0.27
CA MET A 37 -8.26 -10.09 0.39
C MET A 37 -6.91 -10.38 -0.25
N GLY A 38 -5.96 -10.80 0.56
CA GLY A 38 -4.61 -11.11 0.11
C GLY A 38 -4.07 -12.41 0.69
N CYS A 39 -2.96 -12.84 0.09
CA CYS A 39 -2.20 -14.02 0.48
C CYS A 39 -0.71 -13.66 0.53
N ASP A 40 -0.02 -14.06 1.60
CA ASP A 40 1.44 -13.96 1.73
C ASP A 40 2.13 -15.32 1.85
N ASP A 41 1.35 -16.40 2.01
CA ASP A 41 1.82 -17.78 1.96
C ASP A 41 0.75 -18.68 1.31
N PRO A 42 0.86 -18.95 -0.01
CA PRO A 42 -0.11 -19.79 -0.72
C PRO A 42 -0.17 -21.25 -0.25
N GLU A 43 0.89 -21.76 0.37
CA GLU A 43 0.89 -23.13 0.89
C GLU A 43 0.11 -23.23 2.20
N GLN A 44 0.27 -22.26 3.09
CA GLN A 44 -0.48 -22.20 4.35
C GLN A 44 -1.95 -21.82 4.14
N LEU A 45 -2.24 -20.84 3.30
CA LEU A 45 -3.62 -20.44 3.00
C LEU A 45 -4.40 -21.56 2.29
N GLY A 46 -3.71 -22.29 1.42
CA GLY A 46 -4.30 -23.34 0.58
C GLY A 46 -4.96 -22.80 -0.69
N TRP A 47 -4.83 -23.60 -1.73
CA TRP A 47 -5.31 -23.20 -3.06
C TRP A 47 -6.83 -23.05 -3.13
N GLU A 48 -7.60 -23.86 -2.42
CA GLU A 48 -9.06 -23.78 -2.38
C GLU A 48 -9.54 -22.41 -1.89
N ARG A 49 -8.86 -21.83 -0.88
CA ARG A 49 -9.16 -20.48 -0.41
C ARG A 49 -8.82 -19.39 -1.43
N ILE A 50 -7.70 -19.56 -2.13
CA ILE A 50 -7.33 -18.63 -3.20
C ILE A 50 -8.39 -18.67 -4.32
N GLU A 51 -8.83 -19.87 -4.73
CA GLU A 51 -9.90 -20.02 -5.72
C GLU A 51 -11.24 -19.43 -5.23
N GLU A 52 -11.56 -19.58 -3.95
CA GLU A 52 -12.74 -18.95 -3.34
C GLU A 52 -12.70 -17.43 -3.46
N PHE A 53 -11.56 -16.79 -3.15
CA PHE A 53 -11.39 -15.35 -3.31
C PHE A 53 -11.52 -14.93 -4.78
N LEU A 54 -10.87 -15.65 -5.68
CA LEU A 54 -10.92 -15.38 -7.11
C LEU A 54 -12.34 -15.57 -7.69
N GLY A 55 -13.07 -16.60 -7.25
CA GLY A 55 -14.43 -16.86 -7.70
C GLY A 55 -15.44 -15.84 -7.17
N ARG A 56 -15.30 -15.42 -5.90
CA ARG A 56 -16.20 -14.47 -5.25
C ARG A 56 -15.93 -13.02 -5.66
N ASP A 57 -14.66 -12.63 -5.67
CA ASP A 57 -14.22 -11.24 -5.79
C ASP A 57 -13.66 -10.93 -7.19
N GLY A 58 -13.32 -11.94 -7.98
CA GLY A 58 -12.64 -11.80 -9.28
C GLY A 58 -11.18 -11.37 -9.17
N ILE A 59 -10.64 -11.30 -7.93
CA ILE A 59 -9.31 -10.77 -7.65
C ILE A 59 -8.77 -11.34 -6.34
N CYS A 60 -7.43 -11.54 -6.30
CA CYS A 60 -6.70 -11.84 -5.07
C CYS A 60 -5.34 -11.12 -5.09
N GLY A 61 -4.99 -10.46 -3.98
CA GLY A 61 -3.69 -9.83 -3.81
C GLY A 61 -2.65 -10.81 -3.28
N PHE A 62 -1.40 -10.67 -3.71
CA PHE A 62 -0.27 -11.45 -3.22
C PHE A 62 0.82 -10.52 -2.70
N ARG A 63 1.36 -10.80 -1.53
CA ARG A 63 2.34 -9.97 -0.84
C ARG A 63 3.57 -10.77 -0.47
N LEU A 64 4.76 -10.27 -0.84
CA LEU A 64 6.06 -10.83 -0.49
C LEU A 64 6.20 -12.34 -0.77
N ILE A 65 5.65 -12.79 -1.90
CA ILE A 65 5.75 -14.18 -2.32
C ILE A 65 7.18 -14.46 -2.83
N PRO A 66 7.85 -15.53 -2.39
CA PRO A 66 9.14 -15.92 -2.96
C PRO A 66 9.03 -16.10 -4.48
N ALA A 67 10.02 -15.60 -5.24
CA ALA A 67 9.99 -15.59 -6.70
C ALA A 67 9.75 -16.99 -7.29
N VAL A 68 10.34 -18.03 -6.70
CA VAL A 68 10.14 -19.43 -7.13
C VAL A 68 8.69 -19.93 -6.91
N VAL A 69 8.02 -19.42 -5.88
CA VAL A 69 6.60 -19.72 -5.62
C VAL A 69 5.71 -18.92 -6.56
N ALA A 70 6.08 -17.67 -6.86
CA ALA A 70 5.35 -16.81 -7.79
C ALA A 70 5.26 -17.38 -9.20
N GLU A 71 6.31 -18.08 -9.69
CA GLU A 71 6.28 -18.75 -11.00
C GLU A 71 5.30 -19.93 -11.02
N LYS A 72 5.28 -20.76 -9.97
CA LYS A 72 4.29 -21.85 -9.84
C LYS A 72 2.87 -21.29 -9.75
N LEU A 73 2.69 -20.21 -8.98
CA LEU A 73 1.42 -19.51 -8.84
C LEU A 73 0.93 -18.96 -10.19
N ARG A 74 1.81 -18.34 -10.97
CA ARG A 74 1.51 -17.82 -12.32
C ARG A 74 0.96 -18.91 -13.24
N SER A 75 1.64 -20.07 -13.32
CA SER A 75 1.21 -21.19 -14.14
C SER A 75 -0.18 -21.68 -13.73
N ARG A 76 -0.40 -21.86 -12.44
CA ARG A 76 -1.68 -22.34 -11.91
C ARG A 76 -2.84 -21.36 -12.10
N LEU A 77 -2.58 -20.06 -11.99
CA LEU A 77 -3.56 -19.00 -12.26
C LEU A 77 -3.93 -18.98 -13.76
N LEU A 78 -2.94 -19.11 -14.64
CA LEU A 78 -3.16 -19.13 -16.09
C LEU A 78 -4.08 -20.27 -16.54
N GLU A 79 -3.92 -21.48 -15.98
CA GLU A 79 -4.79 -22.64 -16.23
C GLU A 79 -6.27 -22.36 -15.88
N ARG A 80 -6.55 -21.34 -15.08
CA ARG A 80 -7.89 -20.93 -14.63
C ARG A 80 -8.37 -19.61 -15.21
N ASN A 81 -7.73 -19.16 -16.30
CA ASN A 81 -8.04 -17.89 -16.97
C ASN A 81 -7.82 -16.64 -16.09
N PHE A 82 -6.89 -16.70 -15.13
CA PHE A 82 -6.44 -15.53 -14.41
C PHE A 82 -5.05 -15.11 -14.90
N ARG A 83 -4.82 -13.80 -15.00
CA ARG A 83 -3.49 -13.24 -15.17
C ARG A 83 -2.90 -12.87 -13.81
N PHE A 84 -1.59 -12.83 -13.73
CA PHE A 84 -0.85 -12.42 -12.54
C PHE A 84 0.00 -11.20 -12.88
N ASP A 85 -0.52 -10.00 -12.58
CA ASP A 85 0.18 -8.73 -12.75
C ASP A 85 1.08 -8.50 -11.53
N THR A 86 2.37 -8.21 -11.73
CA THR A 86 3.37 -8.11 -10.66
C THR A 86 4.06 -6.75 -10.64
N TRP A 87 4.56 -6.38 -9.47
CA TRP A 87 5.39 -5.21 -9.22
C TRP A 87 6.72 -5.60 -8.60
N ASP A 88 7.74 -4.82 -8.88
CA ASP A 88 9.01 -4.90 -8.19
C ASP A 88 8.84 -4.53 -6.72
N VAL A 89 9.43 -5.32 -5.83
CA VAL A 89 9.47 -5.08 -4.40
C VAL A 89 10.74 -4.32 -4.07
N PHE A 90 10.59 -3.13 -3.50
CA PHE A 90 11.69 -2.38 -2.89
C PHE A 90 11.58 -2.55 -1.38
N LEU A 91 12.64 -3.00 -0.73
CA LEU A 91 12.66 -3.36 0.69
C LEU A 91 13.84 -2.67 1.39
N ALA A 92 13.64 -2.30 2.65
CA ALA A 92 14.72 -1.88 3.54
C ALA A 92 14.44 -2.28 4.99
N ASP A 93 15.50 -2.53 5.73
CA ASP A 93 15.47 -2.62 7.18
C ASP A 93 15.32 -1.24 7.83
N ARG A 94 15.01 -1.25 9.13
CA ARG A 94 14.82 -0.02 9.92
C ARG A 94 16.04 0.92 9.86
N THR A 95 17.25 0.39 9.97
CA THR A 95 18.47 1.21 10.06
C THR A 95 18.72 1.97 8.78
N SER A 96 18.71 1.25 7.65
CA SER A 96 18.96 1.82 6.32
C SER A 96 17.89 2.85 5.94
N ALA A 97 16.60 2.49 6.14
CA ALA A 97 15.50 3.36 5.76
C ALA A 97 15.36 4.59 6.65
N LEU A 98 15.56 4.49 7.97
CA LEU A 98 15.51 5.67 8.86
C LEU A 98 16.64 6.63 8.57
N ALA A 99 17.88 6.16 8.40
CA ALA A 99 19.02 7.04 8.13
C ALA A 99 18.78 7.87 6.85
N ALA A 100 18.33 7.23 5.77
CA ALA A 100 18.04 7.92 4.50
C ALA A 100 16.83 8.87 4.63
N SER A 101 15.76 8.42 5.28
CA SER A 101 14.53 9.21 5.44
C SER A 101 14.75 10.43 6.35
N GLU A 102 15.48 10.29 7.44
CA GLU A 102 15.80 11.41 8.33
C GLU A 102 16.67 12.49 7.65
N ALA A 103 17.61 12.07 6.79
CA ALA A 103 18.38 13.00 5.97
C ALA A 103 17.52 13.80 4.98
N ILE A 104 16.45 13.19 4.44
CA ILE A 104 15.49 13.90 3.57
C ILE A 104 14.63 14.86 4.41
N ILE A 105 14.09 14.39 5.53
CA ILE A 105 13.22 15.17 6.41
C ILE A 105 13.96 16.39 6.98
N ALA A 106 15.25 16.25 7.30
CA ALA A 106 16.09 17.33 7.83
C ALA A 106 16.27 18.50 6.84
N ARG A 107 16.06 18.31 5.54
CA ARG A 107 16.08 19.40 4.55
C ARG A 107 14.87 20.32 4.66
N GLY A 108 13.84 19.89 5.39
CA GLY A 108 12.61 20.65 5.60
C GLY A 108 11.63 20.58 4.43
N LEU A 109 10.50 21.20 4.62
CA LEU A 109 9.47 21.41 3.60
C LEU A 109 9.77 22.63 2.73
N PRO A 110 9.34 22.67 1.48
CA PRO A 110 9.27 23.90 0.71
C PRO A 110 8.49 25.00 1.46
N ASN A 111 8.86 26.25 1.23
CA ASN A 111 8.19 27.40 1.85
C ASN A 111 6.68 27.39 1.61
N GLY A 112 5.92 27.79 2.62
CA GLY A 112 4.46 27.83 2.57
C GLY A 112 3.77 26.47 2.77
N LEU A 113 4.53 25.40 3.05
CA LEU A 113 3.98 24.09 3.35
C LEU A 113 4.19 23.71 4.80
N THR A 114 3.20 23.01 5.38
CA THR A 114 3.24 22.53 6.78
C THR A 114 2.82 21.07 6.88
N ASN A 115 3.33 20.41 7.89
CA ASN A 115 2.84 19.07 8.23
C ASN A 115 1.47 19.20 8.93
N LEU A 116 0.49 18.46 8.43
CA LEU A 116 -0.82 18.38 9.05
C LEU A 116 -0.93 17.15 9.95
N ASP A 117 -1.91 17.17 10.84
CA ASP A 117 -2.23 16.04 11.71
C ASP A 117 -2.71 14.84 10.90
N ARG A 118 -2.66 13.66 11.52
CA ARG A 118 -3.20 12.42 10.92
C ARG A 118 -4.72 12.47 10.89
N PRO A 119 -5.35 11.86 9.86
CA PRO A 119 -6.79 11.71 9.87
C PRO A 119 -7.21 10.75 11.01
N THR A 120 -8.32 11.07 11.68
CA THR A 120 -8.85 10.26 12.81
C THR A 120 -10.26 9.74 12.56
N GLY A 121 -11.03 10.38 11.68
CA GLY A 121 -12.40 9.99 11.34
C GLY A 121 -12.46 9.31 9.97
N PRO A 122 -12.88 8.03 9.89
CA PRO A 122 -12.90 7.31 8.61
C PRO A 122 -13.84 7.93 7.57
N GLU A 123 -14.94 8.54 8.00
CA GLU A 123 -15.93 9.23 7.15
C GLU A 123 -15.83 10.76 7.25
N GLY A 124 -14.81 11.27 7.95
CA GLY A 124 -14.60 12.70 8.16
C GLY A 124 -14.25 13.45 6.87
N GLU A 125 -14.59 14.73 6.81
CA GLU A 125 -14.29 15.60 5.67
C GLU A 125 -12.78 15.67 5.37
N TYR A 126 -11.96 15.66 6.42
CA TYR A 126 -10.50 15.67 6.26
C TYR A 126 -9.98 14.41 5.57
N THR A 127 -10.46 13.22 5.96
CA THR A 127 -10.14 11.96 5.29
C THR A 127 -10.60 11.96 3.83
N ALA A 128 -11.80 12.48 3.58
CA ALA A 128 -12.33 12.62 2.22
C ALA A 128 -11.47 13.55 1.35
N ARG A 129 -10.92 14.65 1.90
CA ARG A 129 -9.98 15.53 1.19
C ARG A 129 -8.67 14.83 0.84
N ILE A 130 -8.14 13.99 1.72
CA ILE A 130 -6.95 13.16 1.44
C ILE A 130 -7.25 12.18 0.30
N GLN A 131 -8.38 11.48 0.35
CA GLN A 131 -8.80 10.57 -0.70
C GLN A 131 -9.01 11.29 -2.04
N ALA A 132 -9.60 12.49 -2.02
CA ALA A 132 -9.81 13.30 -3.20
C ALA A 132 -8.48 13.73 -3.85
N LEU A 133 -7.48 14.16 -3.06
CA LEU A 133 -6.14 14.45 -3.57
C LEU A 133 -5.53 13.20 -4.25
N MET A 134 -5.55 12.05 -3.58
CA MET A 134 -5.03 10.81 -4.15
C MET A 134 -5.70 10.48 -5.48
N GLY A 135 -7.04 10.55 -5.53
CA GLY A 135 -7.82 10.32 -6.75
C GLY A 135 -7.50 11.31 -7.87
N ALA A 136 -7.34 12.58 -7.55
CA ALA A 136 -7.02 13.63 -8.53
C ALA A 136 -5.66 13.44 -9.21
N VAL A 137 -4.71 12.77 -8.55
CA VAL A 137 -3.37 12.49 -9.10
C VAL A 137 -3.23 11.05 -9.65
N GLY A 138 -4.35 10.33 -9.79
CA GLY A 138 -4.37 8.99 -10.38
C GLY A 138 -4.04 7.86 -9.39
N VAL A 139 -3.93 8.15 -8.10
CA VAL A 139 -3.73 7.15 -7.05
C VAL A 139 -5.09 6.77 -6.48
N VAL A 140 -5.53 5.53 -6.66
CA VAL A 140 -6.78 5.05 -6.05
C VAL A 140 -6.56 4.88 -4.54
N PRO A 141 -7.22 5.66 -3.68
CA PRO A 141 -6.99 5.59 -2.24
C PRO A 141 -7.59 4.32 -1.61
N PHE A 142 -7.14 4.01 -0.42
CA PHE A 142 -7.81 3.05 0.46
C PHE A 142 -9.07 3.66 1.09
N SER A 143 -9.87 2.81 1.74
CA SER A 143 -11.01 3.26 2.55
C SER A 143 -10.56 4.18 3.69
N GLY A 144 -11.48 5.01 4.15
CA GLY A 144 -11.22 5.84 5.31
C GLY A 144 -10.83 5.04 6.54
N SER A 145 -11.48 3.89 6.78
CA SER A 145 -11.15 2.99 7.90
C SER A 145 -9.69 2.53 7.88
N LEU A 146 -9.17 2.15 6.70
CA LEU A 146 -7.76 1.75 6.58
C LEU A 146 -6.83 2.96 6.73
N LEU A 147 -7.17 4.11 6.13
CA LEU A 147 -6.36 5.33 6.23
C LEU A 147 -6.20 5.85 7.65
N VAL A 148 -7.21 5.68 8.52
CA VAL A 148 -7.14 6.12 9.92
C VAL A 148 -6.63 5.04 10.89
N GLY A 149 -6.36 3.82 10.40
CA GLY A 149 -5.88 2.71 11.23
C GLY A 149 -6.97 2.00 12.04
N ALA A 150 -8.25 2.12 11.65
CA ALA A 150 -9.35 1.44 12.33
C ALA A 150 -9.37 -0.09 12.09
N LEU A 151 -8.66 -0.57 11.06
CA LEU A 151 -8.61 -1.99 10.68
C LEU A 151 -7.31 -2.68 11.14
N GLY A 152 -6.40 -1.95 11.76
CA GLY A 152 -5.10 -2.45 12.19
C GLY A 152 -4.04 -1.34 12.21
N PRO A 153 -2.80 -1.66 12.63
CA PRO A 153 -1.74 -0.65 12.74
C PRO A 153 -1.44 0.02 11.39
N ALA A 154 -1.73 1.31 11.29
CA ALA A 154 -1.53 2.10 10.08
C ALA A 154 -1.18 3.56 10.41
N THR A 155 -0.62 4.26 9.45
CA THR A 155 -0.29 5.68 9.54
C THR A 155 -0.50 6.36 8.19
N THR A 156 -1.16 7.52 8.19
CA THR A 156 -1.27 8.41 7.03
C THR A 156 -0.60 9.73 7.37
N VAL A 157 0.41 10.10 6.61
CA VAL A 157 1.11 11.38 6.75
C VAL A 157 0.60 12.36 5.71
N VAL A 158 0.45 13.62 6.10
CA VAL A 158 -0.18 14.64 5.27
C VAL A 158 0.61 15.94 5.33
N VAL A 159 0.68 16.65 4.22
CA VAL A 159 1.20 18.01 4.10
C VAL A 159 0.12 18.91 3.51
N GLY A 160 -0.03 20.09 4.09
CA GLY A 160 -0.92 21.15 3.63
C GLY A 160 -0.17 22.40 3.23
N ASP A 161 -0.88 23.28 2.51
CA ASP A 161 -0.44 24.64 2.22
C ASP A 161 -0.81 25.62 3.37
N GLU A 162 -0.51 26.88 3.19
CA GLU A 162 -0.80 27.96 4.15
C GLU A 162 -2.30 28.12 4.45
N ASN A 163 -3.17 27.68 3.56
CA ASN A 163 -4.63 27.71 3.72
C ASN A 163 -5.17 26.40 4.34
N GLY A 164 -4.31 25.44 4.67
CA GLY A 164 -4.69 24.13 5.17
C GLY A 164 -5.26 23.18 4.12
N ALA A 165 -5.11 23.49 2.82
CA ALA A 165 -5.48 22.58 1.75
C ALA A 165 -4.46 21.42 1.68
N VAL A 166 -4.95 20.18 1.55
CA VAL A 166 -4.11 18.99 1.44
C VAL A 166 -3.39 18.99 0.10
N VAL A 167 -2.06 19.03 0.11
CA VAL A 167 -1.22 19.07 -1.10
C VAL A 167 -0.34 17.84 -1.28
N SER A 168 -0.12 17.06 -0.22
CA SER A 168 0.56 15.77 -0.33
C SER A 168 0.12 14.82 0.78
N ALA A 169 0.10 13.52 0.47
CA ALA A 169 -0.17 12.48 1.44
C ALA A 169 0.56 11.18 1.06
N ALA A 170 0.85 10.34 2.06
CA ALA A 170 1.33 8.98 1.89
C ALA A 170 0.79 8.10 3.02
N HIS A 171 0.72 6.78 2.80
CA HIS A 171 0.15 5.83 3.74
C HIS A 171 1.05 4.62 3.94
N GLY A 172 1.11 4.12 5.16
CA GLY A 172 1.80 2.88 5.50
C GLY A 172 1.03 2.08 6.55
N TYR A 173 1.09 0.74 6.49
CA TYR A 173 0.39 -0.14 7.42
C TYR A 173 1.08 -1.50 7.53
N LEU A 174 0.70 -2.30 8.54
CA LEU A 174 1.15 -3.68 8.72
C LEU A 174 0.12 -4.64 8.13
N PRO A 175 0.33 -5.18 6.91
CA PRO A 175 -0.65 -6.01 6.22
C PRO A 175 -0.69 -7.47 6.67
N HIS A 176 0.39 -7.94 7.30
CA HIS A 176 0.64 -9.35 7.60
C HIS A 176 0.14 -9.71 8.99
N ASN A 177 -0.50 -10.85 9.14
CA ASN A 177 -1.00 -11.33 10.42
C ASN A 177 0.10 -11.98 11.28
N ALA A 178 -0.26 -12.43 12.49
CA ALA A 178 0.68 -12.97 13.47
C ALA A 178 1.38 -14.27 13.03
N TYR A 179 0.81 -15.01 12.06
CA TYR A 179 1.37 -16.27 11.55
C TYR A 179 2.42 -16.05 10.46
N SER A 180 2.45 -14.86 9.86
CA SER A 180 3.36 -14.52 8.78
C SER A 180 4.79 -14.30 9.26
N PRO A 181 5.81 -14.77 8.53
CA PRO A 181 7.19 -14.39 8.77
C PRO A 181 7.41 -12.87 8.54
N TYR A 182 6.51 -12.23 7.81
CA TYR A 182 6.52 -10.79 7.49
C TYR A 182 5.68 -9.93 8.43
N ARG A 183 5.18 -10.46 9.57
CA ARG A 183 4.26 -9.75 10.49
C ARG A 183 4.72 -8.37 10.94
N HIS A 184 6.02 -8.08 10.88
CA HIS A 184 6.60 -6.77 11.20
C HIS A 184 7.13 -6.01 9.97
N HIS A 185 6.75 -6.43 8.75
CA HIS A 185 7.07 -5.70 7.52
C HIS A 185 5.90 -4.77 7.18
N ALA A 186 6.16 -3.48 7.19
CA ALA A 186 5.15 -2.50 6.79
C ALA A 186 5.14 -2.36 5.27
N TRP A 187 3.94 -2.31 4.71
CA TRP A 187 3.76 -1.80 3.35
C TRP A 187 3.68 -0.28 3.39
N GLY A 188 4.39 0.41 2.48
CA GLY A 188 4.31 1.84 2.24
C GLY A 188 3.83 2.14 0.82
N GLY A 189 3.17 3.29 0.64
CA GLY A 189 2.72 3.72 -0.69
C GLY A 189 1.63 4.78 -0.66
N LEU A 190 0.78 4.81 -1.70
CA LEU A 190 -0.23 5.84 -1.94
C LEU A 190 0.36 7.26 -1.91
N VAL A 191 1.61 7.41 -2.35
CA VAL A 191 2.29 8.71 -2.39
C VAL A 191 1.60 9.60 -3.42
N ALA A 192 0.93 10.63 -2.94
CA ALA A 192 0.21 11.61 -3.74
C ALA A 192 0.81 13.01 -3.54
N VAL A 193 1.06 13.71 -4.64
CA VAL A 193 1.54 15.11 -4.63
C VAL A 193 0.71 15.89 -5.64
N ALA A 194 0.07 16.96 -5.17
CA ALA A 194 -0.69 17.89 -6.03
C ALA A 194 0.19 18.38 -7.20
N GLU A 195 -0.39 18.52 -8.38
CA GLU A 195 0.37 18.89 -9.58
C GLU A 195 1.16 20.19 -9.43
N SER A 196 0.58 21.18 -8.76
CA SER A 196 1.21 22.49 -8.48
C SER A 196 2.45 22.38 -7.56
N GLN A 197 2.63 21.24 -6.88
CA GLN A 197 3.74 21.00 -5.93
C GLN A 197 4.74 19.98 -6.47
N ARG A 198 4.55 19.45 -7.67
CA ARG A 198 5.50 18.51 -8.30
C ARG A 198 6.84 19.20 -8.63
N GLY A 199 7.91 18.41 -8.72
CA GLY A 199 9.25 18.91 -9.03
C GLY A 199 9.97 19.63 -7.89
N LYS A 200 9.34 19.82 -6.73
CA LYS A 200 9.88 20.54 -5.57
C LYS A 200 10.44 19.62 -4.46
N GLY A 201 10.62 18.31 -4.73
CA GLY A 201 11.12 17.34 -3.75
C GLY A 201 10.06 16.82 -2.76
N LEU A 202 8.80 17.26 -2.85
CA LEU A 202 7.75 16.93 -1.89
C LEU A 202 7.41 15.43 -1.88
N GLY A 203 7.53 14.73 -3.02
CA GLY A 203 7.36 13.27 -3.09
C GLY A 203 8.35 12.52 -2.20
N ASN A 204 9.62 12.87 -2.29
CA ASN A 204 10.66 12.28 -1.42
C ASN A 204 10.40 12.59 0.05
N TYR A 205 10.00 13.83 0.37
CA TYR A 205 9.73 14.25 1.74
C TYR A 205 8.57 13.47 2.36
N ILE A 206 7.42 13.40 1.66
CA ILE A 206 6.24 12.73 2.22
C ILE A 206 6.46 11.22 2.33
N ASN A 207 7.17 10.60 1.39
CA ASN A 207 7.54 9.20 1.46
C ASN A 207 8.49 8.93 2.64
N ALA A 208 9.52 9.74 2.81
CA ALA A 208 10.44 9.65 3.94
C ALA A 208 9.71 9.80 5.29
N ARG A 209 8.74 10.72 5.39
CA ARG A 209 7.91 10.86 6.59
C ARG A 209 7.06 9.64 6.87
N MET A 210 6.43 9.06 5.85
CA MET A 210 5.65 7.84 5.98
C MET A 210 6.54 6.70 6.49
N ILE A 211 7.71 6.51 5.88
CA ILE A 211 8.69 5.49 6.28
C ILE A 211 9.13 5.70 7.74
N ALA A 212 9.49 6.92 8.14
CA ALA A 212 9.85 7.20 9.53
C ALA A 212 8.69 6.88 10.49
N SER A 213 7.45 7.17 10.09
CA SER A 213 6.26 6.89 10.90
C SER A 213 5.99 5.41 11.06
N VAL A 214 6.12 4.57 10.02
CA VAL A 214 5.89 3.12 10.18
C VAL A 214 6.88 2.48 11.14
N PHE A 215 8.11 2.96 11.18
CA PHE A 215 9.10 2.47 12.14
C PHE A 215 8.88 2.98 13.56
N ARG A 216 8.54 4.25 13.73
CA ARG A 216 8.42 4.89 15.04
C ARG A 216 7.11 4.56 15.73
N ASP A 217 6.02 4.53 14.97
CA ASP A 217 4.67 4.47 15.50
C ASP A 217 4.04 3.08 15.40
N LEU A 218 4.41 2.28 14.38
CA LEU A 218 3.86 0.93 14.19
C LEU A 218 4.83 -0.18 14.63
N GLY A 219 6.06 0.14 15.00
CA GLY A 219 7.04 -0.84 15.43
C GLY A 219 7.53 -1.77 14.32
N ALA A 220 7.43 -1.37 13.05
CA ALA A 220 7.94 -2.14 11.93
C ALA A 220 9.45 -2.43 12.06
N THR A 221 9.89 -3.57 11.56
CA THR A 221 11.31 -3.94 11.43
C THR A 221 11.82 -3.67 10.01
N HIS A 222 10.94 -3.78 9.02
CA HIS A 222 11.20 -3.52 7.62
C HIS A 222 10.06 -2.71 7.00
N VAL A 223 10.35 -2.00 5.92
CA VAL A 223 9.36 -1.35 5.08
C VAL A 223 9.56 -1.82 3.64
N TYR A 224 8.46 -2.07 2.93
CA TYR A 224 8.50 -2.37 1.51
C TYR A 224 7.48 -1.54 0.72
N GLU A 225 7.86 -1.18 -0.49
CA GLU A 225 7.03 -0.46 -1.45
C GLU A 225 7.01 -1.19 -2.79
N LEU A 226 5.91 -1.04 -3.52
CA LEU A 226 5.70 -1.70 -4.80
C LEU A 226 5.79 -0.67 -5.91
N VAL A 227 6.69 -0.92 -6.86
CA VAL A 227 6.91 0.02 -7.96
C VAL A 227 6.91 -0.73 -9.29
N SER A 228 6.17 -0.21 -10.27
CA SER A 228 6.23 -0.73 -11.64
C SER A 228 7.63 -0.50 -12.23
N ALA A 229 8.12 -1.47 -13.01
CA ALA A 229 9.42 -1.36 -13.68
C ALA A 229 9.53 -0.10 -14.55
N SER A 230 8.43 0.36 -15.14
CA SER A 230 8.37 1.57 -15.97
C SER A 230 8.26 2.88 -15.20
N ASN A 231 7.95 2.84 -13.88
CA ASN A 231 7.75 4.06 -13.08
C ASN A 231 9.08 4.58 -12.51
N VAL A 232 9.91 5.16 -13.38
CA VAL A 232 11.24 5.69 -13.02
C VAL A 232 11.19 6.73 -11.89
N PRO A 233 10.25 7.69 -11.84
CA PRO A 233 10.18 8.65 -10.74
C PRO A 233 9.96 7.98 -9.38
N SER A 234 9.03 7.02 -9.28
CA SER A 234 8.78 6.29 -8.03
C SER A 234 9.96 5.42 -7.62
N ARG A 235 10.65 4.76 -8.58
CA ARG A 235 11.87 4.00 -8.28
C ARG A 235 12.94 4.88 -7.63
N ARG A 236 13.20 6.05 -8.22
CA ARG A 236 14.16 7.02 -7.64
C ARG A 236 13.74 7.52 -6.25
N MET A 237 12.45 7.71 -6.04
CA MET A 237 11.90 8.16 -4.76
C MET A 237 12.14 7.11 -3.66
N VAL A 238 11.78 5.85 -3.90
CA VAL A 238 11.95 4.78 -2.90
C VAL A 238 13.43 4.51 -2.63
N GLU A 239 14.28 4.52 -3.66
CA GLU A 239 15.72 4.37 -3.53
C GLU A 239 16.37 5.51 -2.73
N ALA A 240 15.89 6.75 -2.92
CA ALA A 240 16.34 7.91 -2.14
C ALA A 240 15.99 7.76 -0.65
N CYS A 241 14.91 7.06 -0.32
CA CYS A 241 14.51 6.73 1.04
C CYS A 241 15.20 5.47 1.60
N GLY A 242 16.20 4.93 0.92
CA GLY A 242 17.02 3.82 1.40
C GLY A 242 16.51 2.43 1.03
N LEU A 243 15.38 2.30 0.34
CA LEU A 243 14.90 1.00 -0.12
C LEU A 243 15.73 0.51 -1.31
N ARG A 244 15.84 -0.80 -1.45
CA ARG A 244 16.54 -1.45 -2.55
C ARG A 244 15.66 -2.52 -3.16
N LEU A 245 15.83 -2.75 -4.46
CA LEU A 245 15.17 -3.83 -5.18
C LEU A 245 15.48 -5.17 -4.52
N GLU A 246 14.42 -5.92 -4.19
CA GLU A 246 14.51 -7.28 -3.62
C GLU A 246 13.98 -8.30 -4.66
N PRO A 247 14.87 -8.83 -5.52
CA PRO A 247 14.46 -9.70 -6.63
C PRO A 247 13.97 -11.08 -6.18
N GLY A 248 14.26 -11.46 -4.94
CA GLY A 248 13.80 -12.72 -4.34
C GLY A 248 12.32 -12.74 -3.97
N LEU A 249 11.67 -11.58 -3.96
CA LEU A 249 10.27 -11.41 -3.54
C LEU A 249 9.43 -10.76 -4.64
N VAL A 250 8.18 -11.18 -4.73
CA VAL A 250 7.19 -10.66 -5.68
C VAL A 250 5.92 -10.26 -4.95
N CYS A 251 5.36 -9.12 -5.31
CA CYS A 251 3.98 -8.78 -4.99
C CYS A 251 3.16 -8.68 -6.27
N GLY A 252 1.90 -9.05 -6.22
CA GLY A 252 1.07 -9.03 -7.42
C GLY A 252 -0.42 -9.11 -7.16
N LEU A 253 -1.16 -9.06 -8.26
CA LEU A 253 -2.61 -9.25 -8.30
C LEU A 253 -2.95 -10.35 -9.31
N ALA A 254 -3.73 -11.33 -8.86
CA ALA A 254 -4.44 -12.22 -9.75
C ALA A 254 -5.80 -11.61 -10.09
N THR A 255 -6.10 -11.47 -11.39
CA THR A 255 -7.37 -10.94 -11.90
C THR A 255 -7.79 -11.75 -13.13
N SER A 256 -9.10 -11.83 -13.43
CA SER A 256 -9.57 -12.46 -14.66
C SER A 256 -8.88 -11.84 -15.88
N GLN A 257 -8.56 -12.66 -16.88
CA GLN A 257 -7.94 -12.19 -18.14
C GLN A 257 -8.81 -11.18 -18.89
N GLU A 258 -10.12 -11.26 -18.76
CA GLU A 258 -11.09 -10.36 -19.41
C GLU A 258 -11.22 -9.01 -18.68
N SER A 259 -10.75 -8.91 -17.43
CA SER A 259 -10.84 -7.68 -16.66
C SER A 259 -9.84 -6.65 -17.14
N ALA A 260 -10.22 -5.36 -17.15
CA ALA A 260 -9.26 -4.27 -17.31
C ALA A 260 -8.18 -4.34 -16.21
N ARG A 261 -6.98 -3.80 -16.46
CA ARG A 261 -5.93 -3.75 -15.44
C ARG A 261 -6.43 -2.95 -14.25
N PHE A 262 -6.29 -3.52 -13.05
CA PHE A 262 -6.83 -2.94 -11.81
C PHE A 262 -6.08 -1.66 -11.39
N THR A 263 -4.80 -1.56 -11.77
CA THR A 263 -3.93 -0.38 -11.59
C THR A 263 -3.16 -0.14 -12.88
N GLN A 264 -3.10 1.11 -13.32
CA GLN A 264 -2.25 1.54 -14.44
C GLN A 264 -0.83 1.82 -13.94
#